data_8cef5d1205b97363bdf6cf14733a3b80
#
_entry.id   8cef5d1205b97363bdf6cf14733a3b80
#
_cell.length_a   1.000
_cell.length_b   1.000
_cell.length_c   1.000
_cell.angle_alpha   90.00
_cell.angle_beta   90.00
_cell.angle_gamma   90.00
#
_symmetry.space_group_name_H-M   'P 1'
#
loop_
_entity.id
_entity.type
_entity.pdbx_description
1 polymer ?
#
loop_
_entity_poly.entity_id
_entity_poly.type
_entity_poly.pdbx_seq_one_letter_code
_entity_poly.pdbx_strand_id
1 'polypeptide(L)' 'MNNLEIIKIKNRISLLSGRDPVGNMRIINKLKRQLRRLEG' A
#
# COMPACT_ATOMS: atom_id res chain seq x y z
N MET A 1 -17.84 -1.39 -2.18
CA MET A 1 -16.86 -1.33 -3.21
C MET A 1 -15.83 -0.29 -2.97
N ASN A 2 -14.61 -0.73 -2.81
CA ASN A 2 -13.56 0.13 -2.29
C ASN A 2 -12.48 0.42 -3.31
N ASN A 3 -12.89 0.65 -4.58
CA ASN A 3 -11.93 0.94 -5.63
C ASN A 3 -11.09 2.18 -5.34
N LEU A 4 -11.73 3.20 -4.79
CA LEU A 4 -11.02 4.41 -4.41
C LEU A 4 -9.99 4.13 -3.31
N GLU A 5 -10.37 3.31 -2.35
CA GLU A 5 -9.49 2.93 -1.26
C GLU A 5 -8.30 2.10 -1.76
N ILE A 6 -8.57 1.18 -2.69
CA ILE A 6 -7.52 0.38 -3.31
C ILE A 6 -6.54 1.28 -4.05
N ILE A 7 -7.03 2.24 -4.82
CA ILE A 7 -6.18 3.19 -5.54
C ILE A 7 -5.32 3.99 -4.57
N LYS A 8 -5.90 4.48 -3.50
CA LYS A 8 -5.17 5.24 -2.49
C LYS A 8 -4.05 4.42 -1.87
N ILE A 9 -4.33 3.18 -1.53
CA ILE A 9 -3.33 2.30 -0.93
C ILE A 9 -2.21 2.01 -1.92
N LYS A 10 -2.55 1.70 -3.17
CA LYS A 10 -1.55 1.46 -4.21
C LYS A 10 -0.64 2.67 -4.43
N ASN A 11 -1.24 3.85 -4.48
CA ASN A 11 -0.49 5.09 -4.64
C ASN A 11 0.46 5.32 -3.47
N ARG A 12 0.00 5.03 -2.26
CA ARG A 12 0.81 5.19 -1.06
C ARG A 12 1.98 4.22 -1.05
N ILE A 13 1.75 2.97 -1.42
CA ILE A 13 2.81 1.98 -1.53
C ILE A 13 3.87 2.44 -2.53
N SER A 14 3.42 2.91 -3.68
CA SER A 14 4.33 3.38 -4.72
C SER A 14 5.18 4.55 -4.23
N LEU A 15 4.55 5.51 -3.56
CA LEU A 15 5.23 6.68 -3.03
C LEU A 15 6.29 6.30 -1.99
N LEU A 16 5.91 5.46 -1.05
CA LEU A 16 6.81 5.02 0.02
C LEU A 16 7.96 4.18 -0.54
N SER A 17 7.68 3.35 -1.53
CA SER A 17 8.69 2.51 -2.16
C SER A 17 9.70 3.37 -2.94
N GLY A 18 9.24 4.48 -3.50
CA GLY A 18 10.11 5.38 -4.23
C GLY A 18 10.99 6.24 -3.32
N ARG A 19 10.52 6.50 -2.11
CA ARG A 19 11.26 7.36 -1.17
C ARG A 19 12.30 6.59 -0.37
N ASP A 20 11.86 5.60 0.37
CA ASP A 20 12.74 4.84 1.25
C ASP A 20 12.15 3.45 1.46
N PRO A 21 12.41 2.54 0.49
CA PRO A 21 11.82 1.20 0.55
C PRO A 21 12.25 0.41 1.78
N VAL A 22 13.47 0.61 2.24
CA VAL A 22 13.98 -0.11 3.41
C VAL A 22 13.38 0.44 4.68
N GLY A 23 13.41 1.75 4.86
CA GLY A 23 12.86 2.40 6.06
C GLY A 23 11.36 2.26 6.16
N ASN A 24 10.67 2.18 5.02
CA ASN A 24 9.21 2.08 4.98
C ASN A 24 8.70 0.65 4.84
N MET A 25 9.59 -0.33 4.92
CA MET A 25 9.23 -1.72 4.66
C MET A 25 8.05 -2.21 5.52
N ARG A 26 8.03 -1.85 6.79
CA ARG A 26 6.94 -2.26 7.69
C ARG A 26 5.61 -1.65 7.26
N ILE A 27 5.62 -0.37 6.91
CA ILE A 27 4.42 0.34 6.48
C ILE A 27 3.94 -0.23 5.15
N ILE A 28 4.86 -0.46 4.22
CA ILE A 28 4.56 -1.02 2.91
C ILE A 28 3.92 -2.41 3.07
N ASN A 29 4.49 -3.26 3.91
CA ASN A 29 3.94 -4.59 4.15
C ASN A 29 2.54 -4.53 4.76
N LYS A 30 2.31 -3.60 5.67
CA LYS A 30 1.00 -3.40 6.27
C LYS A 30 -0.03 -2.97 5.22
N LEU A 31 0.36 -2.04 4.35
CA LEU A 31 -0.50 -1.57 3.28
C LEU A 31 -0.81 -2.68 2.28
N LYS A 32 0.19 -3.52 1.96
CA LYS A 32 -0.01 -4.65 1.08
C LYS A 32 -1.01 -5.65 1.65
N ARG A 33 -0.99 -5.87 2.96
CA ARG A 33 -1.96 -6.72 3.62
C ARG A 33 -3.37 -6.15 3.53
N GLN A 34 -3.50 -4.85 3.75
CA GLN A 34 -4.79 -4.18 3.63
C GLN A 34 -5.31 -4.28 2.20
N LEU A 35 -4.43 -4.04 1.23
CA LEU A 35 -4.79 -4.13 -0.18
C LEU A 35 -5.29 -5.53 -0.52
N ARG A 36 -4.61 -6.55 -0.06
CA ARG A 36 -4.99 -7.93 -0.30
C ARG A 36 -6.38 -8.24 0.27
N ARG A 37 -6.69 -7.71 1.44
CA ARG A 37 -8.01 -7.87 2.04
C ARG A 37 -9.09 -7.23 1.20
N LEU A 38 -8.83 -6.04 0.69
CA LEU A 38 -9.80 -5.30 -0.10
C LEU A 38 -9.99 -5.93 -1.49
N GLU A 39 -8.95 -6.50 -2.04
CA GLU A 39 -9.02 -7.10 -3.37
C GLU A 39 -9.57 -8.52 -3.35
N GLY A 40 -9.44 -9.18 -2.26
CA GLY A 40 -9.81 -10.54 -2.29
C GLY A 40 -10.41 -11.16 -1.17
#